data_6fc26f1ee014ffee81627a6bb656ba60
#
_entry.id   6fc26f1ee014ffee81627a6bb656ba60
#
_cell.length_a   1.000
_cell.length_b   1.000
_cell.length_c   1.000
_cell.angle_alpha   90.00
_cell.angle_beta   90.00
_cell.angle_gamma   90.00
#
_symmetry.space_group_name_H-M   'P 1'
#
loop_
_entity.id
_entity.type
_entity.pdbx_description
1 polymer ?
#
loop_
_entity_poly.entity_id
_entity_poly.type
_entity_poly.pdbx_seq_one_letter_code
_entity_poly.pdbx_strand_id
1 'polypeptide(L)'
;MKNKNLIIIINLIFLSFFNFQVISEEFDFKSSEIIFLENGNKIKGINGIDLVTNNKIRITGDQFDYDKISQILNVKGDVVVYDEVNKIILKPHEFTYLKQKETIYTKTKTTAEIDKEYFLESNGLTYNISEKKIFSEKKTDISDLNGNISSMSKFSFSTITKLLNADNLNYIDASSSKIFVKKGIINLVTKEIAGKDPVVNFENSTFGSVENQPRLKGNSIYSNQKKTNVKKATFTTCKKTDECPPWTLSASEISHDKKKQTIYYKDAWLRLYDYPIFYFPKFFHPDPTVKRQSGF
;
A
#
# COMPACT_ATOMS: atom_id res chain seq x y z
N MET A 1 24.03 -68.29 -23.60
CA MET A 1 22.73 -67.66 -23.85
C MET A 1 22.15 -66.84 -22.65
N LYS A 2 22.97 -66.48 -21.61
CA LYS A 2 22.44 -65.81 -20.40
C LYS A 2 22.45 -64.28 -20.41
N ASN A 3 23.15 -63.62 -21.37
CA ASN A 3 23.31 -62.16 -21.32
C ASN A 3 22.35 -61.33 -22.16
N LYS A 4 21.62 -61.94 -23.12
CA LYS A 4 20.67 -61.17 -23.96
C LYS A 4 19.41 -60.77 -23.21
N ASN A 5 18.92 -61.61 -22.29
CA ASN A 5 17.72 -61.29 -21.53
C ASN A 5 17.97 -60.20 -20.46
N LEU A 6 19.21 -60.10 -19.93
CA LEU A 6 19.58 -59.08 -18.97
C LEU A 6 19.63 -57.67 -19.63
N ILE A 7 20.17 -57.59 -20.86
CA ILE A 7 20.23 -56.34 -21.64
C ILE A 7 18.85 -55.85 -22.02
N ILE A 8 17.90 -56.73 -22.36
CA ILE A 8 16.52 -56.40 -22.67
C ILE A 8 15.79 -55.85 -21.44
N ILE A 9 16.01 -56.47 -20.25
CA ILE A 9 15.42 -55.99 -18.99
C ILE A 9 15.97 -54.62 -18.59
N ILE A 10 17.26 -54.38 -18.73
CA ILE A 10 17.88 -53.09 -18.44
C ILE A 10 17.37 -51.99 -19.35
N ASN A 11 17.17 -52.29 -20.66
CA ASN A 11 16.58 -51.33 -21.60
C ASN A 11 15.08 -51.05 -21.31
N LEU A 12 14.33 -52.05 -20.87
CA LEU A 12 12.92 -51.86 -20.49
C LEU A 12 12.79 -51.03 -19.19
N ILE A 13 13.70 -51.21 -18.23
CA ILE A 13 13.75 -50.41 -17.01
C ILE A 13 14.17 -48.95 -17.31
N PHE A 14 15.10 -48.75 -18.25
CA PHE A 14 15.54 -47.39 -18.63
C PHE A 14 14.46 -46.61 -19.40
N LEU A 15 13.60 -47.28 -20.18
CA LEU A 15 12.45 -46.65 -20.85
C LEU A 15 11.32 -46.26 -19.90
N SER A 16 11.19 -46.92 -18.73
CA SER A 16 10.14 -46.61 -17.77
C SER A 16 10.43 -45.36 -16.91
N PHE A 17 11.64 -44.85 -16.89
CA PHE A 17 12.02 -43.64 -16.15
C PHE A 17 11.85 -42.34 -16.95
N PHE A 18 11.48 -42.40 -18.22
CA PHE A 18 11.25 -41.19 -19.05
C PHE A 18 9.76 -40.88 -19.24
N ASN A 19 8.94 -41.06 -18.19
CA ASN A 19 7.65 -40.38 -18.15
C ASN A 19 7.86 -38.95 -17.66
N PHE A 20 8.44 -38.07 -18.48
CA PHE A 20 8.24 -36.63 -18.31
C PHE A 20 6.76 -36.37 -18.57
N GLN A 21 5.97 -36.32 -17.52
CA GLN A 21 4.71 -35.63 -17.56
C GLN A 21 5.06 -34.16 -17.78
N VAL A 22 5.06 -33.74 -19.02
CA VAL A 22 4.92 -32.34 -19.37
C VAL A 22 3.50 -31.98 -18.92
N ILE A 23 3.37 -31.53 -17.68
CA ILE A 23 2.18 -30.84 -17.23
C ILE A 23 2.22 -29.50 -17.95
N SER A 24 1.72 -29.50 -19.17
CA SER A 24 1.39 -28.25 -19.86
C SER A 24 0.17 -27.70 -19.14
N GLU A 25 0.39 -26.85 -18.15
CA GLU A 25 -0.66 -26.03 -17.58
C GLU A 25 -1.06 -24.98 -18.64
N GLU A 26 -1.89 -25.38 -19.59
CA GLU A 26 -2.51 -24.44 -20.49
C GLU A 26 -3.61 -23.69 -19.73
N PHE A 27 -3.69 -22.36 -19.95
CA PHE A 27 -4.85 -21.62 -19.50
C PHE A 27 -6.10 -22.15 -20.20
N ASP A 28 -7.17 -22.32 -19.45
CA ASP A 28 -8.50 -22.57 -20.01
C ASP A 28 -9.11 -21.23 -20.44
N PHE A 29 -8.97 -20.89 -21.72
CA PHE A 29 -9.51 -19.67 -22.28
C PHE A 29 -10.95 -19.88 -22.76
N LYS A 30 -11.88 -19.10 -22.22
CA LYS A 30 -13.22 -18.94 -22.76
C LYS A 30 -13.30 -17.61 -23.49
N SER A 31 -13.49 -17.66 -24.80
CA SER A 31 -13.63 -16.48 -25.67
C SER A 31 -14.60 -16.82 -26.80
N SER A 32 -15.31 -15.81 -27.31
CA SER A 32 -16.24 -16.01 -28.44
C SER A 32 -15.54 -16.30 -29.72
N GLU A 33 -14.33 -15.79 -29.91
CA GLU A 33 -13.51 -16.03 -31.12
C GLU A 33 -12.05 -16.19 -30.71
N ILE A 34 -11.43 -17.30 -31.17
CA ILE A 34 -10.02 -17.61 -30.89
C ILE A 34 -9.29 -17.81 -32.20
N ILE A 35 -8.19 -17.09 -32.39
CA ILE A 35 -7.32 -17.13 -33.57
C ILE A 35 -5.97 -17.71 -33.18
N PHE A 36 -5.57 -18.79 -33.84
CA PHE A 36 -4.25 -19.40 -33.67
C PHE A 36 -3.29 -18.88 -34.74
N LEU A 37 -2.14 -18.37 -34.32
CA LEU A 37 -1.08 -17.83 -35.15
C LEU A 37 0.23 -18.56 -34.91
N GLU A 38 1.19 -18.46 -35.84
CA GLU A 38 2.54 -19.02 -35.69
C GLU A 38 2.51 -20.52 -35.28
N ASN A 39 1.77 -21.33 -36.08
CA ASN A 39 1.60 -22.77 -35.82
C ASN A 39 1.04 -23.09 -34.42
N GLY A 40 0.21 -22.19 -33.85
CA GLY A 40 -0.40 -22.37 -32.55
C GLY A 40 0.45 -21.89 -31.38
N ASN A 41 1.61 -21.27 -31.61
CA ASN A 41 2.45 -20.66 -30.56
C ASN A 41 1.88 -19.36 -30.05
N LYS A 42 1.08 -18.64 -30.85
CA LYS A 42 0.35 -17.45 -30.42
C LYS A 42 -1.14 -17.66 -30.49
N ILE A 43 -1.85 -17.25 -29.45
CA ILE A 43 -3.30 -17.34 -29.36
C ILE A 43 -3.83 -15.92 -29.13
N LYS A 44 -4.78 -15.51 -30.00
CA LYS A 44 -5.53 -14.25 -29.79
C LYS A 44 -6.99 -14.58 -29.59
N GLY A 45 -7.61 -13.85 -28.65
CA GLY A 45 -9.05 -13.90 -28.46
C GLY A 45 -9.66 -12.52 -28.62
N ILE A 46 -10.86 -12.48 -29.20
CA ILE A 46 -11.65 -11.28 -29.46
C ILE A 46 -13.06 -11.52 -28.91
N ASN A 47 -13.74 -10.43 -28.51
CA ASN A 47 -15.11 -10.47 -27.96
C ASN A 47 -15.22 -11.25 -26.64
N GLY A 48 -14.31 -10.94 -25.72
CA GLY A 48 -14.32 -11.42 -24.36
C GLY A 48 -13.28 -12.50 -24.08
N ILE A 49 -12.71 -12.41 -22.89
CA ILE A 49 -11.91 -13.45 -22.27
C ILE A 49 -12.45 -13.70 -20.86
N ASP A 50 -12.58 -14.95 -20.46
CA ASP A 50 -12.77 -15.38 -19.08
C ASP A 50 -11.83 -16.55 -18.85
N LEU A 51 -10.84 -16.35 -17.98
CA LEU A 51 -9.90 -17.38 -17.60
C LEU A 51 -9.71 -17.43 -16.11
N VAL A 52 -9.40 -18.62 -15.61
CA VAL A 52 -9.02 -18.84 -14.22
C VAL A 52 -7.63 -19.44 -14.18
N THR A 53 -6.72 -18.82 -13.41
CA THR A 53 -5.38 -19.37 -13.19
C THR A 53 -5.40 -20.45 -12.11
N ASN A 54 -4.34 -21.24 -12.01
CA ASN A 54 -4.19 -22.26 -10.96
C ASN A 54 -4.26 -21.67 -9.55
N ASN A 55 -3.85 -20.42 -9.39
CA ASN A 55 -3.90 -19.69 -8.12
C ASN A 55 -5.30 -19.11 -7.82
N LYS A 56 -6.35 -19.56 -8.54
CA LYS A 56 -7.74 -19.09 -8.41
C LYS A 56 -7.93 -17.60 -8.69
N ILE A 57 -7.08 -17.04 -9.54
CA ILE A 57 -7.25 -15.66 -10.03
C ILE A 57 -8.09 -15.74 -11.29
N ARG A 58 -9.23 -15.07 -11.29
CA ARG A 58 -10.08 -14.92 -12.45
C ARG A 58 -9.71 -13.64 -13.19
N ILE A 59 -9.57 -13.76 -14.50
CA ILE A 59 -9.23 -12.65 -15.41
C ILE A 59 -10.30 -12.56 -16.46
N THR A 60 -10.90 -11.38 -16.62
CA THR A 60 -11.84 -11.06 -17.68
C THR A 60 -11.38 -9.83 -18.46
N GLY A 61 -11.81 -9.69 -19.72
CA GLY A 61 -11.47 -8.55 -20.58
C GLY A 61 -12.05 -8.73 -21.96
N ASP A 62 -11.84 -7.77 -22.88
CA ASP A 62 -12.40 -7.81 -24.23
C ASP A 62 -11.52 -8.59 -25.21
N GLN A 63 -10.22 -8.42 -25.10
CA GLN A 63 -9.25 -9.02 -26.03
C GLN A 63 -8.01 -9.52 -25.28
N PHE A 64 -7.42 -10.59 -25.80
CA PHE A 64 -6.14 -11.08 -25.29
C PHE A 64 -5.19 -11.53 -26.42
N ASP A 65 -3.90 -11.52 -26.08
CA ASP A 65 -2.80 -12.06 -26.89
C ASP A 65 -1.91 -12.88 -25.95
N TYR A 66 -1.82 -14.19 -26.21
CA TYR A 66 -1.00 -15.11 -25.43
C TYR A 66 0.08 -15.73 -26.29
N ASP A 67 1.33 -15.54 -25.89
CA ASP A 67 2.51 -16.17 -26.48
C ASP A 67 2.92 -17.36 -25.60
N LYS A 68 2.79 -18.58 -26.13
CA LYS A 68 3.11 -19.82 -25.42
C LYS A 68 4.60 -19.99 -25.15
N ILE A 69 5.46 -19.46 -26.02
CA ILE A 69 6.92 -19.61 -25.92
C ILE A 69 7.43 -18.74 -24.77
N SER A 70 7.08 -17.47 -24.78
CA SER A 70 7.46 -16.53 -23.72
C SER A 70 6.60 -16.65 -22.47
N GLN A 71 5.45 -17.32 -22.54
CA GLN A 71 4.41 -17.43 -21.52
C GLN A 71 3.92 -16.06 -21.03
N ILE A 72 3.73 -15.15 -21.97
CA ILE A 72 3.25 -13.80 -21.72
C ILE A 72 1.80 -13.68 -22.21
N LEU A 73 0.91 -13.27 -21.31
CA LEU A 73 -0.48 -12.95 -21.60
C LEU A 73 -0.69 -11.44 -21.51
N ASN A 74 -1.16 -10.82 -22.57
CA ASN A 74 -1.63 -9.43 -22.56
C ASN A 74 -3.15 -9.43 -22.68
N VAL A 75 -3.82 -8.64 -21.84
CA VAL A 75 -5.28 -8.46 -21.86
C VAL A 75 -5.60 -6.98 -21.88
N LYS A 76 -6.62 -6.61 -22.66
CA LYS A 76 -7.08 -5.21 -22.78
C LYS A 76 -8.60 -5.11 -22.97
N GLY A 77 -9.14 -3.94 -22.60
CA GLY A 77 -10.56 -3.60 -22.66
C GLY A 77 -11.34 -4.22 -21.52
N ASP A 78 -12.05 -3.41 -20.75
CA ASP A 78 -12.90 -3.76 -19.59
C ASP A 78 -12.32 -4.85 -18.67
N VAL A 79 -11.02 -4.70 -18.40
CA VAL A 79 -10.25 -5.73 -17.70
C VAL A 79 -10.60 -5.76 -16.22
N VAL A 80 -10.90 -6.95 -15.70
CA VAL A 80 -11.01 -7.23 -14.28
C VAL A 80 -10.13 -8.43 -13.93
N VAL A 81 -9.26 -8.24 -12.94
CA VAL A 81 -8.49 -9.30 -12.30
C VAL A 81 -9.02 -9.48 -10.89
N TYR A 82 -9.55 -10.64 -10.58
CA TYR A 82 -10.13 -10.96 -9.27
C TYR A 82 -9.35 -12.07 -8.60
N ASP A 83 -8.68 -11.74 -7.49
CA ASP A 83 -8.05 -12.71 -6.60
C ASP A 83 -8.98 -12.95 -5.40
N GLU A 84 -9.69 -14.07 -5.43
CA GLU A 84 -10.63 -14.44 -4.38
C GLU A 84 -9.94 -14.72 -3.04
N VAL A 85 -8.76 -15.32 -3.07
CA VAL A 85 -8.01 -15.73 -1.87
C VAL A 85 -7.53 -14.50 -1.10
N ASN A 86 -6.97 -13.52 -1.80
CA ASN A 86 -6.44 -12.30 -1.20
C ASN A 86 -7.47 -11.16 -1.15
N LYS A 87 -8.69 -11.36 -1.69
CA LYS A 87 -9.79 -10.37 -1.79
C LYS A 87 -9.33 -9.08 -2.47
N ILE A 88 -8.68 -9.24 -3.62
CA ILE A 88 -8.15 -8.14 -4.42
C ILE A 88 -8.88 -8.10 -5.75
N ILE A 89 -9.32 -6.91 -6.16
CA ILE A 89 -9.84 -6.65 -7.49
C ILE A 89 -8.95 -5.59 -8.12
N LEU A 90 -8.39 -5.87 -9.31
CA LEU A 90 -7.68 -4.89 -10.11
C LEU A 90 -8.50 -4.58 -11.35
N LYS A 91 -8.62 -3.30 -11.72
CA LYS A 91 -9.30 -2.84 -12.93
C LYS A 91 -8.38 -1.92 -13.73
N PRO A 92 -7.41 -2.45 -14.46
CA PRO A 92 -6.63 -1.70 -15.43
C PRO A 92 -7.37 -1.59 -16.76
N HIS A 93 -6.97 -0.66 -17.63
CA HIS A 93 -7.41 -0.69 -19.04
C HIS A 93 -6.75 -1.85 -19.80
N GLU A 94 -5.49 -2.11 -19.48
CA GLU A 94 -4.68 -3.20 -20.02
C GLU A 94 -3.66 -3.68 -19.01
N PHE A 95 -3.27 -4.95 -19.09
CA PHE A 95 -2.17 -5.49 -18.28
C PHE A 95 -1.39 -6.57 -19.04
N THR A 96 -0.21 -6.86 -18.53
CA THR A 96 0.62 -7.99 -18.93
C THR A 96 0.79 -8.95 -17.76
N TYR A 97 0.54 -10.23 -17.99
CA TYR A 97 0.81 -11.30 -17.04
C TYR A 97 2.00 -12.13 -17.51
N LEU A 98 3.03 -12.16 -16.68
CA LEU A 98 4.21 -13.01 -16.87
C LEU A 98 3.99 -14.32 -16.10
N LYS A 99 3.55 -15.37 -16.78
CA LYS A 99 3.18 -16.65 -16.15
C LYS A 99 4.33 -17.25 -15.35
N GLN A 100 5.55 -17.29 -15.90
CA GLN A 100 6.74 -17.84 -15.23
C GLN A 100 7.09 -17.12 -13.93
N LYS A 101 6.75 -15.85 -13.82
CA LYS A 101 7.02 -15.02 -12.62
C LYS A 101 5.78 -14.83 -11.74
N GLU A 102 4.65 -15.38 -12.17
CA GLU A 102 3.35 -15.14 -11.53
C GLU A 102 3.12 -13.65 -11.22
N THR A 103 3.43 -12.78 -12.18
CA THR A 103 3.41 -11.34 -11.98
C THR A 103 2.52 -10.66 -13.00
N ILE A 104 1.56 -9.88 -12.50
CA ILE A 104 0.72 -8.98 -13.29
C ILE A 104 1.29 -7.57 -13.15
N TYR A 105 1.48 -6.87 -14.25
CA TYR A 105 1.85 -5.47 -14.21
C TYR A 105 1.05 -4.64 -15.21
N THR A 106 0.78 -3.40 -14.81
CA THR A 106 0.05 -2.41 -15.61
C THR A 106 0.94 -1.20 -15.86
N LYS A 107 0.73 -0.49 -16.96
CA LYS A 107 1.50 0.71 -17.32
C LYS A 107 0.67 1.98 -17.26
N THR A 108 -0.64 1.82 -17.23
CA THR A 108 -1.61 2.91 -17.30
C THR A 108 -2.36 3.04 -15.97
N LYS A 109 -3.30 3.99 -15.90
CA LYS A 109 -4.18 4.17 -14.76
C LYS A 109 -4.85 2.84 -14.41
N THR A 110 -4.68 2.43 -13.16
CA THR A 110 -5.22 1.19 -12.60
C THR A 110 -5.90 1.51 -11.28
N THR A 111 -7.13 1.05 -11.12
CA THR A 111 -7.79 1.05 -9.83
C THR A 111 -7.70 -0.34 -9.20
N ALA A 112 -7.61 -0.38 -7.88
CA ALA A 112 -7.63 -1.63 -7.13
C ALA A 112 -8.54 -1.50 -5.90
N GLU A 113 -9.17 -2.61 -5.54
CA GLU A 113 -9.95 -2.74 -4.32
C GLU A 113 -9.31 -3.86 -3.48
N ILE A 114 -9.07 -3.60 -2.20
CA ILE A 114 -8.46 -4.54 -1.26
C ILE A 114 -9.40 -4.73 -0.07
N ASP A 115 -9.78 -5.99 0.22
CA ASP A 115 -10.66 -6.39 1.32
C ASP A 115 -12.02 -5.65 1.34
N LYS A 116 -12.47 -5.06 0.21
CA LYS A 116 -13.67 -4.21 0.09
C LYS A 116 -13.64 -2.96 0.97
N GLU A 117 -12.52 -2.60 1.52
CA GLU A 117 -12.35 -1.51 2.48
C GLU A 117 -11.42 -0.41 1.95
N TYR A 118 -10.42 -0.78 1.14
CA TYR A 118 -9.42 0.15 0.60
C TYR A 118 -9.54 0.25 -0.91
N PHE A 119 -9.58 1.47 -1.41
CA PHE A 119 -9.65 1.80 -2.83
C PHE A 119 -8.37 2.52 -3.24
N LEU A 120 -7.67 1.97 -4.20
CA LEU A 120 -6.35 2.41 -4.65
C LEU A 120 -6.44 2.86 -6.11
N GLU A 121 -5.73 3.95 -6.42
CA GLU A 121 -5.54 4.44 -7.77
C GLU A 121 -4.05 4.71 -8.02
N SER A 122 -3.50 4.15 -9.10
CA SER A 122 -2.08 4.30 -9.48
C SER A 122 -1.90 4.36 -11.00
N ASN A 123 -0.89 5.08 -11.46
CA ASN A 123 -0.48 5.10 -12.87
C ASN A 123 0.59 4.05 -13.18
N GLY A 124 0.25 2.81 -12.93
CA GLY A 124 1.12 1.65 -13.06
C GLY A 124 1.26 0.91 -11.74
N LEU A 125 0.96 -0.38 -11.77
CA LEU A 125 0.91 -1.24 -10.61
C LEU A 125 1.49 -2.60 -10.96
N THR A 126 2.21 -3.20 -10.03
CA THR A 126 2.68 -4.57 -10.13
C THR A 126 2.06 -5.40 -9.01
N TYR A 127 1.44 -6.52 -9.38
CA TYR A 127 0.99 -7.55 -8.44
C TYR A 127 1.82 -8.82 -8.64
N ASN A 128 2.72 -9.09 -7.73
CA ASN A 128 3.45 -10.34 -7.66
C ASN A 128 2.64 -11.33 -6.82
N ILE A 129 2.06 -12.35 -7.49
CA ILE A 129 1.15 -13.32 -6.89
C ILE A 129 1.91 -14.28 -5.99
N SER A 130 3.08 -14.76 -6.42
CA SER A 130 3.92 -15.69 -5.66
C SER A 130 4.48 -15.06 -4.39
N GLU A 131 4.92 -13.81 -4.45
CA GLU A 131 5.38 -13.05 -3.28
C GLU A 131 4.23 -12.47 -2.45
N LYS A 132 2.99 -12.56 -2.95
CA LYS A 132 1.78 -11.99 -2.33
C LYS A 132 1.95 -10.51 -2.02
N LYS A 133 2.40 -9.74 -3.03
CA LYS A 133 2.81 -8.36 -2.89
C LYS A 133 2.29 -7.49 -4.02
N ILE A 134 1.70 -6.35 -3.67
CA ILE A 134 1.31 -5.30 -4.61
C ILE A 134 2.23 -4.11 -4.39
N PHE A 135 2.74 -3.51 -5.46
CA PHE A 135 3.59 -2.33 -5.34
C PHE A 135 3.51 -1.42 -6.55
N SER A 136 3.90 -0.16 -6.37
CA SER A 136 4.09 0.81 -7.44
C SER A 136 5.26 1.74 -7.12
N GLU A 137 6.04 2.08 -8.14
CA GLU A 137 7.07 3.13 -8.13
C GLU A 137 6.50 4.48 -8.61
N LYS A 138 5.19 4.58 -8.75
CA LYS A 138 4.47 5.78 -9.22
C LYS A 138 3.60 6.33 -8.11
N LYS A 139 3.22 7.61 -8.27
CA LYS A 139 2.25 8.22 -7.37
C LYS A 139 1.01 7.35 -7.28
N THR A 140 0.61 7.07 -6.06
CA THR A 140 -0.55 6.24 -5.74
C THR A 140 -1.38 6.93 -4.67
N ASP A 141 -2.68 6.93 -4.87
CA ASP A 141 -3.65 7.43 -3.91
C ASP A 141 -4.46 6.24 -3.38
N ILE A 142 -4.69 6.20 -2.07
CA ILE A 142 -5.50 5.18 -1.39
C ILE A 142 -6.54 5.89 -0.53
N SER A 143 -7.79 5.48 -0.63
CA SER A 143 -8.86 5.91 0.26
C SER A 143 -9.47 4.72 1.00
N ASP A 144 -10.05 4.97 2.18
CA ASP A 144 -10.82 3.98 2.93
C ASP A 144 -12.29 4.39 3.08
N LEU A 145 -13.11 3.48 3.60
CA LEU A 145 -14.54 3.71 3.83
C LEU A 145 -14.83 4.84 4.85
N ASN A 146 -13.87 5.24 5.67
CA ASN A 146 -14.01 6.30 6.66
C ASN A 146 -13.71 7.69 6.08
N GLY A 147 -13.36 7.78 4.79
CA GLY A 147 -13.01 9.03 4.13
C GLY A 147 -11.54 9.47 4.36
N ASN A 148 -10.70 8.62 4.94
CA ASN A 148 -9.28 8.90 5.02
C ASN A 148 -8.63 8.73 3.64
N ILE A 149 -7.72 9.63 3.30
CA ILE A 149 -7.00 9.64 2.03
C ILE A 149 -5.50 9.59 2.30
N SER A 150 -4.82 8.69 1.64
CA SER A 150 -3.36 8.57 1.66
C SER A 150 -2.81 8.74 0.25
N SER A 151 -1.82 9.60 0.08
CA SER A 151 -1.13 9.82 -1.20
C SER A 151 0.37 9.56 -0.99
N MET A 152 0.99 8.79 -1.86
CA MET A 152 2.40 8.40 -1.74
C MET A 152 3.11 8.36 -3.08
N SER A 153 4.41 8.59 -3.10
CA SER A 153 5.22 8.55 -4.33
C SER A 153 5.58 7.11 -4.76
N LYS A 154 5.65 6.22 -3.78
CA LYS A 154 5.97 4.81 -3.94
C LYS A 154 5.34 4.02 -2.81
N PHE A 155 4.86 2.81 -3.10
CA PHE A 155 4.37 1.91 -2.06
C PHE A 155 4.68 0.45 -2.33
N SER A 156 4.55 -0.35 -1.27
CA SER A 156 4.61 -1.80 -1.31
C SER A 156 3.69 -2.35 -0.22
N PHE A 157 2.71 -3.13 -0.61
CA PHE A 157 1.72 -3.76 0.25
C PHE A 157 1.88 -5.28 0.24
N SER A 158 1.96 -5.89 1.43
CA SER A 158 1.93 -7.36 1.59
C SER A 158 0.51 -7.83 1.88
N THR A 159 -0.02 -8.75 1.05
CA THR A 159 -1.36 -9.32 1.25
C THR A 159 -1.42 -10.27 2.44
N ILE A 160 -0.27 -10.78 2.90
CA ILE A 160 -0.16 -11.67 4.08
C ILE A 160 -0.18 -10.86 5.36
N THR A 161 0.79 -9.95 5.51
CA THR A 161 0.99 -9.18 6.75
C THR A 161 0.06 -7.99 6.85
N LYS A 162 -0.61 -7.62 5.75
CA LYS A 162 -1.43 -6.42 5.61
C LYS A 162 -0.67 -5.12 5.95
N LEU A 163 0.65 -5.16 5.79
CA LEU A 163 1.53 -4.00 5.96
C LEU A 163 1.71 -3.27 4.63
N LEU A 164 1.46 -1.98 4.66
CA LEU A 164 1.73 -1.05 3.58
C LEU A 164 2.95 -0.20 3.97
N ASN A 165 4.02 -0.29 3.18
CA ASN A 165 5.18 0.59 3.28
C ASN A 165 5.05 1.68 2.23
N ALA A 166 5.32 2.93 2.59
CA ALA A 166 5.16 4.07 1.71
C ALA A 166 6.32 5.06 1.82
N ASP A 167 6.71 5.64 0.70
CA ASP A 167 7.62 6.78 0.64
C ASP A 167 6.83 8.07 0.36
N ASN A 168 7.19 9.15 1.06
CA ASN A 168 6.54 10.45 0.98
C ASN A 168 5.02 10.36 1.20
N LEU A 169 4.64 9.68 2.26
CA LEU A 169 3.23 9.47 2.61
C LEU A 169 2.61 10.78 3.10
N ASN A 170 1.58 11.24 2.40
CA ASN A 170 0.65 12.28 2.84
C ASN A 170 -0.65 11.61 3.25
N TYR A 171 -1.02 11.71 4.50
CA TYR A 171 -2.25 11.19 5.05
C TYR A 171 -3.16 12.34 5.47
N ILE A 172 -4.40 12.30 5.06
CA ILE A 172 -5.46 13.24 5.43
C ILE A 172 -6.54 12.43 6.12
N ASP A 173 -6.79 12.75 7.38
CA ASP A 173 -7.88 12.11 8.13
C ASP A 173 -9.23 12.79 7.87
N ALA A 174 -10.30 12.16 8.33
CA ALA A 174 -11.66 12.66 8.18
C ALA A 174 -11.90 14.04 8.85
N SER A 175 -11.01 14.46 9.78
CA SER A 175 -11.03 15.79 10.42
C SER A 175 -10.14 16.82 9.71
N SER A 176 -9.70 16.52 8.49
CA SER A 176 -8.83 17.39 7.64
C SER A 176 -7.43 17.66 8.21
N SER A 177 -6.99 16.92 9.24
CA SER A 177 -5.60 16.97 9.70
C SER A 177 -4.69 16.29 8.67
N LYS A 178 -3.57 16.95 8.37
CA LYS A 178 -2.62 16.47 7.35
C LYS A 178 -1.33 16.01 8.01
N ILE A 179 -1.01 14.74 7.80
CA ILE A 179 0.22 14.12 8.30
C ILE A 179 1.09 13.76 7.11
N PHE A 180 2.27 14.32 7.06
CA PHE A 180 3.32 13.90 6.12
C PHE A 180 4.36 13.08 6.87
N VAL A 181 4.80 11.97 6.27
CA VAL A 181 5.98 11.21 6.72
C VAL A 181 6.83 10.82 5.51
N LYS A 182 8.15 11.00 5.65
CA LYS A 182 9.08 10.67 4.57
C LYS A 182 9.11 9.18 4.25
N LYS A 183 9.05 8.34 5.28
CA LYS A 183 8.87 6.90 5.17
C LYS A 183 7.85 6.45 6.20
N GLY A 184 6.81 5.79 5.74
CA GLY A 184 5.70 5.34 6.58
C GLY A 184 5.42 3.85 6.42
N ILE A 185 4.92 3.25 7.48
CA ILE A 185 4.38 1.90 7.51
C ILE A 185 2.98 1.99 8.11
N ILE A 186 2.00 1.44 7.42
CA ILE A 186 0.61 1.35 7.88
C ILE A 186 0.22 -0.13 7.96
N ASN A 187 -0.30 -0.55 9.11
CA ASN A 187 -0.97 -1.82 9.23
C ASN A 187 -2.46 -1.61 8.93
N LEU A 188 -2.96 -2.17 7.83
CA LEU A 188 -4.35 -1.96 7.40
C LEU A 188 -5.37 -2.65 8.32
N VAL A 189 -4.97 -3.66 9.10
CA VAL A 189 -5.86 -4.36 10.04
C VAL A 189 -5.93 -3.64 11.38
N THR A 190 -4.77 -3.36 12.01
CA THR A 190 -4.71 -2.73 13.34
C THR A 190 -4.86 -1.23 13.29
N LYS A 191 -4.80 -0.62 12.09
CA LYS A 191 -4.81 0.84 11.84
C LYS A 191 -3.64 1.55 12.52
N GLU A 192 -2.53 0.83 12.73
CA GLU A 192 -1.31 1.38 13.28
C GLU A 192 -0.48 2.05 12.21
N ILE A 193 0.06 3.20 12.52
CA ILE A 193 0.92 4.00 11.64
C ILE A 193 2.25 4.24 12.34
N ALA A 194 3.35 3.95 11.68
CA ALA A 194 4.69 4.33 12.09
C ALA A 194 5.38 5.08 10.96
N GLY A 195 6.18 6.11 11.29
CA GLY A 195 6.86 6.88 10.25
C GLY A 195 8.06 7.66 10.76
N LYS A 196 8.91 8.07 9.81
CA LYS A 196 10.07 8.93 10.03
C LYS A 196 9.83 10.33 9.51
N ASP A 197 10.45 11.30 10.19
CA ASP A 197 10.39 12.72 9.86
C ASP A 197 8.95 13.23 9.69
N PRO A 198 8.05 13.02 10.70
CA PRO A 198 6.68 13.46 10.61
C PRO A 198 6.57 14.98 10.61
N VAL A 199 5.65 15.48 9.77
CA VAL A 199 5.13 16.85 9.82
C VAL A 199 3.61 16.75 9.89
N VAL A 200 3.04 17.15 11.02
CA VAL A 200 1.59 17.19 11.24
C VAL A 200 1.14 18.63 11.11
N ASN A 201 0.21 18.91 10.21
CA ASN A 201 -0.45 20.20 10.10
C ASN A 201 -1.91 20.00 10.58
N PHE A 202 -2.24 20.67 11.67
CA PHE A 202 -3.60 20.68 12.19
C PHE A 202 -4.44 21.72 11.45
N GLU A 203 -5.74 21.61 11.55
CA GLU A 203 -6.63 22.64 11.06
C GLU A 203 -6.40 23.94 11.86
N ASN A 204 -6.45 25.08 11.19
CA ASN A 204 -6.10 26.38 11.77
C ASN A 204 -6.94 26.70 13.03
N SER A 205 -8.22 26.40 13.00
CA SER A 205 -9.16 26.65 14.13
C SER A 205 -8.90 25.78 15.36
N THR A 206 -8.17 24.67 15.23
CA THR A 206 -7.93 23.68 16.32
C THR A 206 -7.37 24.33 17.61
N PHE A 207 -6.55 25.36 17.49
CA PHE A 207 -5.89 26.04 18.62
C PHE A 207 -6.41 27.49 18.82
N GLY A 208 -7.68 27.74 18.63
CA GLY A 208 -8.40 28.93 19.07
C GLY A 208 -8.54 30.05 18.03
N SER A 209 -7.66 30.20 17.05
CA SER A 209 -7.78 31.23 16.01
C SER A 209 -7.56 30.65 14.62
N VAL A 210 -8.37 31.08 13.67
CA VAL A 210 -8.24 30.71 12.24
C VAL A 210 -6.97 31.26 11.59
N GLU A 211 -6.34 32.26 12.20
CA GLU A 211 -5.05 32.80 11.75
C GLU A 211 -3.86 31.95 12.18
N ASN A 212 -4.06 31.06 13.16
CA ASN A 212 -3.04 30.12 13.61
C ASN A 212 -2.74 29.08 12.52
N GLN A 213 -1.48 28.66 12.45
CA GLN A 213 -1.03 27.59 11.56
C GLN A 213 -0.35 26.49 12.38
N PRO A 214 -1.13 25.75 13.21
CA PRO A 214 -0.58 24.81 14.17
C PRO A 214 0.08 23.63 13.45
N ARG A 215 1.31 23.35 13.86
CA ARG A 215 2.10 22.27 13.29
C ARG A 215 3.03 21.63 14.28
N LEU A 216 3.23 20.34 14.09
CA LEU A 216 4.16 19.50 14.84
C LEU A 216 5.15 18.88 13.89
N LYS A 217 6.44 18.96 14.15
CA LYS A 217 7.51 18.25 13.46
C LYS A 217 8.18 17.30 14.44
N GLY A 218 8.71 16.19 13.98
CA GLY A 218 9.43 15.25 14.81
C GLY A 218 10.40 14.36 14.03
N ASN A 219 11.09 13.49 14.75
CA ASN A 219 11.99 12.50 14.17
C ASN A 219 11.26 11.20 13.80
N SER A 220 10.29 10.79 14.64
CA SER A 220 9.47 9.61 14.38
C SER A 220 8.08 9.78 14.99
N ILE A 221 7.10 9.14 14.34
CA ILE A 221 5.72 9.04 14.81
C ILE A 221 5.33 7.57 14.93
N TYR A 222 4.56 7.27 15.96
CA TYR A 222 3.78 6.04 16.10
C TYR A 222 2.37 6.41 16.53
N SER A 223 1.38 5.90 15.82
CA SER A 223 -0.03 6.16 16.12
C SER A 223 -0.85 4.88 16.02
N ASN A 224 -1.77 4.70 16.95
CA ASN A 224 -2.80 3.68 16.91
C ASN A 224 -4.14 4.28 17.35
N GLN A 225 -5.17 3.44 17.50
CA GLN A 225 -6.51 3.89 17.91
C GLN A 225 -6.54 4.58 19.29
N LYS A 226 -5.58 4.28 20.18
CA LYS A 226 -5.57 4.77 21.56
C LYS A 226 -4.62 5.95 21.77
N LYS A 227 -3.49 5.97 21.06
CA LYS A 227 -2.38 6.86 21.35
C LYS A 227 -1.62 7.27 20.09
N THR A 228 -1.15 8.51 20.08
CA THR A 228 -0.16 8.99 19.11
C THR A 228 1.07 9.49 19.84
N ASN A 229 2.25 9.02 19.48
CA ASN A 229 3.54 9.44 20.05
C ASN A 229 4.43 10.02 18.97
N VAL A 230 5.03 11.17 19.23
CA VAL A 230 6.04 11.78 18.36
C VAL A 230 7.30 12.03 19.19
N LYS A 231 8.43 11.51 18.71
CA LYS A 231 9.74 11.68 19.37
C LYS A 231 10.51 12.85 18.79
N LYS A 232 11.30 13.53 19.66
CA LYS A 232 12.07 14.73 19.34
C LYS A 232 11.20 15.72 18.59
N ALA A 233 10.10 16.10 19.20
CA ALA A 233 9.03 16.85 18.60
C ALA A 233 9.16 18.35 18.88
N THR A 234 8.78 19.17 17.91
CA THR A 234 8.66 20.63 18.05
C THR A 234 7.29 21.05 17.53
N PHE A 235 6.55 21.74 18.39
CA PHE A 235 5.22 22.28 18.13
C PHE A 235 5.24 23.80 18.11
N THR A 236 4.44 24.42 17.23
CA THR A 236 4.15 25.87 17.20
C THR A 236 2.80 26.12 16.56
N THR A 237 2.18 27.26 16.85
CA THR A 237 0.98 27.77 16.14
C THR A 237 1.28 28.99 15.26
N CYS A 238 2.54 29.43 15.20
CA CYS A 238 2.96 30.60 14.44
C CYS A 238 2.72 30.43 12.93
N LYS A 239 2.64 31.53 12.18
CA LYS A 239 2.49 31.51 10.71
C LYS A 239 3.64 30.77 10.06
N LYS A 240 3.38 30.11 8.93
CA LYS A 240 4.40 29.39 8.15
C LYS A 240 5.35 30.32 7.40
N THR A 241 4.93 31.55 7.19
CA THR A 241 5.73 32.62 6.56
C THR A 241 6.86 33.12 7.46
N ASP A 242 6.78 32.85 8.77
CA ASP A 242 7.81 33.23 9.72
C ASP A 242 8.99 32.26 9.60
N GLU A 243 10.13 32.70 9.12
CA GLU A 243 11.35 31.87 8.98
C GLU A 243 11.77 31.31 10.36
N CYS A 244 11.69 32.14 11.41
CA CYS A 244 11.90 31.74 12.79
C CYS A 244 10.60 31.99 13.57
N PRO A 245 9.85 30.93 13.95
CA PRO A 245 8.63 31.10 14.72
C PRO A 245 8.89 31.86 16.01
N PRO A 246 8.09 32.91 16.36
CA PRO A 246 8.25 33.64 17.61
C PRO A 246 8.30 32.75 18.85
N TRP A 247 7.58 31.63 18.83
CA TRP A 247 7.67 30.64 19.90
C TRP A 247 7.58 29.21 19.38
N THR A 248 8.25 28.28 20.07
CA THR A 248 8.18 26.85 19.84
C THR A 248 8.17 26.09 21.18
N LEU A 249 7.49 24.97 21.21
CA LEU A 249 7.57 24.00 22.30
C LEU A 249 8.25 22.74 21.79
N SER A 250 9.50 22.51 22.17
CA SER A 250 10.25 21.30 21.80
C SER A 250 10.28 20.33 22.96
N ALA A 251 10.11 19.02 22.67
CA ALA A 251 10.08 17.98 23.68
C ALA A 251 10.80 16.71 23.21
N SER A 252 11.33 15.92 24.13
CA SER A 252 11.89 14.61 23.82
C SER A 252 10.80 13.64 23.29
N GLU A 253 9.59 13.78 23.84
CA GLU A 253 8.40 13.05 23.38
C GLU A 253 7.14 13.89 23.62
N ILE A 254 6.25 13.91 22.62
CA ILE A 254 4.87 14.39 22.72
C ILE A 254 3.95 13.21 22.52
N SER A 255 3.03 13.00 23.45
CA SER A 255 2.12 11.86 23.47
C SER A 255 0.68 12.31 23.63
N HIS A 256 -0.18 11.99 22.68
CA HIS A 256 -1.61 12.25 22.73
C HIS A 256 -2.35 10.96 23.13
N ASP A 257 -2.97 10.95 24.30
CA ASP A 257 -3.92 9.91 24.73
C ASP A 257 -5.30 10.26 24.18
N LYS A 258 -5.73 9.57 23.14
CA LYS A 258 -6.99 9.84 22.44
C LYS A 258 -8.23 9.57 23.28
N LYS A 259 -8.14 8.62 24.23
CA LYS A 259 -9.26 8.28 25.12
C LYS A 259 -9.42 9.33 26.22
N LYS A 260 -8.30 9.77 26.82
CA LYS A 260 -8.30 10.80 27.86
C LYS A 260 -8.37 12.21 27.27
N GLN A 261 -8.27 12.35 25.96
CA GLN A 261 -8.19 13.64 25.27
C GLN A 261 -7.15 14.56 25.91
N THR A 262 -5.95 14.02 26.16
CA THR A 262 -4.89 14.72 26.88
C THR A 262 -3.57 14.56 26.17
N ILE A 263 -2.84 15.67 26.04
CA ILE A 263 -1.51 15.73 25.44
C ILE A 263 -0.48 15.84 26.54
N TYR A 264 0.50 14.93 26.55
CA TYR A 264 1.61 14.86 27.50
C TYR A 264 2.91 15.22 26.80
N TYR A 265 3.75 15.95 27.50
CA TYR A 265 5.07 16.36 27.07
C TYR A 265 6.12 15.85 28.03
N LYS A 266 7.22 15.33 27.53
CA LYS A 266 8.37 14.91 28.30
C LYS A 266 9.59 15.74 27.90
N ASP A 267 10.33 16.25 28.92
CA ASP A 267 11.52 17.08 28.74
C ASP A 267 11.27 18.23 27.76
N ALA A 268 10.27 19.05 28.07
CA ALA A 268 9.81 20.10 27.18
C ALA A 268 10.53 21.44 27.45
N TRP A 269 10.92 22.11 26.40
CA TRP A 269 11.47 23.46 26.40
C TRP A 269 10.56 24.41 25.64
N LEU A 270 10.09 25.46 26.34
CA LEU A 270 9.53 26.63 25.65
C LEU A 270 10.68 27.50 25.15
N ARG A 271 10.65 27.82 23.87
CA ARG A 271 11.63 28.69 23.22
C ARG A 271 10.96 29.93 22.63
N LEU A 272 11.59 31.07 22.79
CA LEU A 272 11.23 32.32 22.11
C LEU A 272 12.39 32.67 21.17
N TYR A 273 12.12 32.79 19.86
CA TYR A 273 13.13 33.03 18.83
C TYR A 273 14.36 32.12 19.02
N ASP A 274 14.12 30.80 19.18
CA ASP A 274 15.09 29.72 19.42
C ASP A 274 15.84 29.77 20.80
N TYR A 275 15.68 30.81 21.62
CA TYR A 275 16.25 30.85 22.95
C TYR A 275 15.39 30.05 23.96
N PRO A 276 15.95 29.09 24.69
CA PRO A 276 15.21 28.33 25.69
C PRO A 276 14.91 29.21 26.90
N ILE A 277 13.61 29.39 27.23
CA ILE A 277 13.15 30.24 28.32
C ILE A 277 12.71 29.41 29.52
N PHE A 278 11.91 28.37 29.29
CA PHE A 278 11.39 27.54 30.37
C PHE A 278 11.56 26.05 30.05
N TYR A 279 11.91 25.27 31.10
CA TYR A 279 12.01 23.82 31.03
C TYR A 279 10.92 23.17 31.87
N PHE A 280 10.23 22.20 31.30
CA PHE A 280 9.21 21.39 31.95
C PHE A 280 9.60 19.92 31.84
N PRO A 281 10.02 19.27 32.97
CA PRO A 281 10.35 17.84 32.97
C PRO A 281 9.17 16.98 32.53
N LYS A 282 7.97 17.32 32.97
CA LYS A 282 6.69 16.74 32.57
C LYS A 282 5.63 17.84 32.53
N PHE A 283 4.89 17.88 31.48
CA PHE A 283 3.79 18.83 31.29
C PHE A 283 2.65 18.13 30.58
N PHE A 284 1.43 18.52 30.85
CA PHE A 284 0.26 18.04 30.12
C PHE A 284 -0.83 19.09 30.06
N HIS A 285 -1.68 18.98 29.07
CA HIS A 285 -2.91 19.78 28.95
C HIS A 285 -3.98 18.96 28.22
N PRO A 286 -5.28 19.33 28.39
CA PRO A 286 -6.34 18.77 27.59
C PRO A 286 -6.12 18.99 26.09
N ASP A 287 -6.58 18.06 25.27
CA ASP A 287 -6.68 18.22 23.83
C ASP A 287 -7.49 19.49 23.49
N PRO A 288 -7.12 20.26 22.46
CA PRO A 288 -7.87 21.46 22.04
C PRO A 288 -9.34 21.24 21.73
N THR A 289 -9.75 20.00 21.38
CA THR A 289 -11.15 19.65 21.11
C THR A 289 -12.02 19.53 22.37
N VAL A 290 -11.40 19.45 23.56
CA VAL A 290 -12.13 19.40 24.83
C VAL A 290 -12.73 20.77 25.13
N LYS A 291 -14.05 20.86 25.25
CA LYS A 291 -14.71 22.08 25.72
C LYS A 291 -14.21 22.39 27.13
N ARG A 292 -13.43 23.46 27.26
CA ARG A 292 -12.96 23.95 28.55
C ARG A 292 -14.18 24.48 29.32
N GLN A 293 -14.54 23.83 30.42
CA GLN A 293 -15.35 24.46 31.43
C GLN A 293 -14.40 25.26 32.30
N SER A 294 -14.43 26.57 32.17
CA SER A 294 -13.86 27.48 33.18
C SER A 294 -14.76 27.38 34.40
N GLY A 295 -14.41 26.50 35.32
CA GLY A 295 -15.02 26.48 36.66
C GLY A 295 -14.05 27.12 37.63
N PHE A 296 -14.37 28.26 38.19
CA PHE A 296 -13.99 28.64 39.53
C PHE A 296 -15.01 28.08 40.49
#